data_4d114e1e1c9d1fefbf12822edada7730
#
_entry.id   4d114e1e1c9d1fefbf12822edada7730
#
_cell.length_a   1.000
_cell.length_b   1.000
_cell.length_c   1.000
_cell.angle_alpha   90.00
_cell.angle_beta   90.00
_cell.angle_gamma   90.00
#
_symmetry.space_group_name_H-M   'P 1'
#
loop_
_entity.id
_entity.type
_entity.pdbx_description
1 polymer ?
#
loop_
_entity_poly.entity_id
_entity_poly.type
_entity_poly.pdbx_seq_one_letter_code
_entity_poly.pdbx_strand_id
1 'polypeptide(L)'
;LQTNMSLNTFTSKMKVEHRKLSGEKFNYEKKRFPWTELTDYEIQYSTYDTIGLVEAMYKRMILSNDNLYTLPLTSTGYVRRETKKAMYGWSRKHKDIFPTIDVFNLLEEAFRGGDTHANRYYSGTVIQADGKKILGIGSYDRSSSYPDVVLNCVFPMTRFVYIGSITENDIEKKLDRGKALLFRCKITGIEQIDKFYGAPYMSYSKCRNVTRETLDNGRILSAEYVETTITDIDYEIMKREYKWKGFEITECYESKYGPLPEPLKGIFRKYYTDKTELKGIVEQELFYNLQKALLNAGYGMMVQSPVKQSLIFTESAENIYTVDENVSRETL
;
A
#
# COMPACT_ATOMS: atom_id res chain seq x y z
N LEU A 1 7.29 15.34 0.73
CA LEU A 1 7.58 13.96 0.31
C LEU A 1 8.15 13.09 1.43
N GLN A 2 8.95 13.65 2.36
CA GLN A 2 9.49 12.88 3.50
C GLN A 2 8.52 12.73 4.67
N THR A 3 7.56 13.63 4.81
CA THR A 3 6.79 13.76 6.06
C THR A 3 5.28 13.77 5.85
N ASN A 4 4.78 13.84 4.64
CA ASN A 4 3.36 14.08 4.31
C ASN A 4 2.77 15.30 5.07
N MET A 5 3.61 16.25 5.43
CA MET A 5 3.22 17.47 6.12
C MET A 5 3.35 18.66 5.17
N SER A 6 2.52 19.67 5.37
CA SER A 6 2.75 20.98 4.74
C SER A 6 4.06 21.60 5.25
N LEU A 7 4.67 22.48 4.47
CA LEU A 7 5.90 23.17 4.90
C LEU A 7 5.68 23.91 6.23
N ASN A 8 4.54 24.56 6.40
CA ASN A 8 4.18 25.23 7.65
C ASN A 8 4.18 24.26 8.85
N THR A 9 3.50 23.12 8.70
CA THR A 9 3.47 22.10 9.75
C THR A 9 4.86 21.53 10.03
N PHE A 10 5.64 21.28 8.99
CA PHE A 10 6.98 20.70 9.13
C PHE A 10 7.93 21.67 9.82
N THR A 11 8.02 22.92 9.37
CA THR A 11 8.88 23.93 9.98
C THR A 11 8.47 24.26 11.42
N SER A 12 7.17 24.31 11.70
CA SER A 12 6.64 24.52 13.05
C SER A 12 7.03 23.37 14.00
N LYS A 13 6.81 22.11 13.57
CA LYS A 13 7.14 20.92 14.38
C LYS A 13 8.65 20.74 14.59
N MET A 14 9.47 21.11 13.60
CA MET A 14 10.92 21.12 13.72
C MET A 14 11.44 22.29 14.55
N LYS A 15 10.56 23.22 14.96
CA LYS A 15 10.89 24.40 15.76
C LYS A 15 12.04 25.20 15.15
N VAL A 16 11.97 25.42 13.83
CA VAL A 16 12.98 26.22 13.11
C VAL A 16 12.78 27.70 13.38
N GLU A 17 13.82 28.50 13.14
CA GLU A 17 13.79 29.95 13.31
C GLU A 17 12.90 30.60 12.23
N HIS A 18 13.14 30.26 10.97
CA HIS A 18 12.40 30.82 9.84
C HIS A 18 11.18 29.94 9.49
N ARG A 19 10.04 30.20 10.16
CA ARG A 19 8.80 29.50 9.87
C ARG A 19 8.10 30.10 8.69
N LYS A 20 7.38 29.25 7.94
CA LYS A 20 6.54 29.70 6.83
C LYS A 20 5.60 30.83 7.29
N LEU A 21 5.61 31.95 6.57
CA LEU A 21 4.68 33.07 6.80
C LEU A 21 3.27 32.73 6.30
N SER A 22 2.26 33.42 6.83
CA SER A 22 0.89 33.29 6.35
C SER A 22 0.76 33.73 4.90
N GLY A 23 0.12 32.92 4.06
CA GLY A 23 -0.17 33.30 2.67
C GLY A 23 -1.28 34.33 2.50
N GLU A 24 -2.01 34.72 3.57
CA GLU A 24 -3.15 35.64 3.48
C GLU A 24 -2.78 37.03 2.99
N LYS A 25 -1.58 37.49 3.33
CA LYS A 25 -1.07 38.81 2.89
C LYS A 25 -0.34 38.75 1.55
N PHE A 26 -0.15 37.55 0.98
CA PHE A 26 0.55 37.36 -0.27
C PHE A 26 -0.44 37.34 -1.44
N ASN A 27 -0.35 38.32 -2.33
CA ASN A 27 -1.23 38.35 -3.51
C ASN A 27 -0.76 37.36 -4.57
N TYR A 28 -1.38 36.16 -4.64
CA TYR A 28 -1.08 35.11 -5.63
C TYR A 28 -1.58 35.46 -7.03
N GLU A 29 -2.55 36.36 -7.20
CA GLU A 29 -3.09 36.75 -8.49
C GLU A 29 -2.20 37.78 -9.22
N LYS A 30 -1.34 38.50 -8.47
CA LYS A 30 -0.38 39.43 -9.06
C LYS A 30 0.62 38.69 -9.94
N LYS A 31 0.60 38.96 -11.25
CA LYS A 31 1.63 38.46 -12.16
C LYS A 31 2.96 39.11 -11.87
N ARG A 32 4.01 38.28 -11.76
CA ARG A 32 5.39 38.71 -11.51
C ARG A 32 6.27 38.25 -12.65
N PHE A 33 7.05 39.19 -13.16
CA PHE A 33 8.05 39.00 -14.22
C PHE A 33 9.45 39.19 -13.63
N PRO A 34 10.53 38.75 -14.29
CA PRO A 34 11.91 38.92 -13.80
C PRO A 34 12.27 40.39 -13.41
N TRP A 35 11.62 41.35 -13.99
CA TRP A 35 11.82 42.78 -13.72
C TRP A 35 10.77 43.42 -12.77
N THR A 36 9.86 42.63 -12.23
CA THR A 36 8.87 43.14 -11.27
C THR A 36 9.53 43.36 -9.92
N GLU A 37 9.46 44.58 -9.43
CA GLU A 37 9.89 44.94 -8.07
C GLU A 37 9.04 44.17 -7.05
N LEU A 38 9.69 43.47 -6.16
CA LEU A 38 9.06 42.77 -5.06
C LEU A 38 9.01 43.64 -3.82
N THR A 39 7.92 43.59 -3.09
CA THR A 39 7.82 44.22 -1.77
C THR A 39 8.69 43.48 -0.75
N ASP A 40 9.04 44.15 0.35
CA ASP A 40 9.80 43.48 1.46
C ASP A 40 9.09 42.24 1.98
N TYR A 41 7.75 42.26 2.03
CA TYR A 41 6.97 41.10 2.43
C TYR A 41 7.07 39.95 1.43
N GLU A 42 7.05 40.21 0.13
CA GLU A 42 7.20 39.19 -0.91
C GLU A 42 8.59 38.56 -0.86
N ILE A 43 9.63 39.40 -0.62
CA ILE A 43 11.01 38.88 -0.44
C ILE A 43 11.10 38.03 0.82
N GLN A 44 10.60 38.51 1.94
CA GLN A 44 10.61 37.81 3.21
C GLN A 44 9.83 36.46 3.10
N TYR A 45 8.66 36.48 2.45
CA TYR A 45 7.83 35.30 2.25
C TYR A 45 8.60 34.20 1.49
N SER A 46 9.21 34.56 0.35
CA SER A 46 10.00 33.61 -0.47
C SER A 46 11.24 33.12 0.27
N THR A 47 11.91 34.03 0.99
CA THR A 47 13.10 33.71 1.78
C THR A 47 12.78 32.69 2.89
N TYR A 48 11.70 32.90 3.63
CA TYR A 48 11.29 32.03 4.73
C TYR A 48 10.82 30.66 4.23
N ASP A 49 10.16 30.57 3.06
CA ASP A 49 9.80 29.30 2.44
C ASP A 49 11.06 28.46 2.09
N THR A 50 12.17 29.12 1.72
CA THR A 50 13.41 28.44 1.35
C THR A 50 14.27 28.12 2.58
N ILE A 51 14.59 29.12 3.40
CA ILE A 51 15.47 28.95 4.57
C ILE A 51 14.81 28.01 5.59
N GLY A 52 13.51 28.19 5.87
CA GLY A 52 12.80 27.32 6.80
C GLY A 52 12.82 25.85 6.39
N LEU A 53 12.74 25.55 5.09
CA LEU A 53 12.91 24.19 4.61
C LEU A 53 14.32 23.66 4.85
N VAL A 54 15.35 24.45 4.54
CA VAL A 54 16.76 24.07 4.76
C VAL A 54 17.04 23.79 6.23
N GLU A 55 16.60 24.68 7.13
CA GLU A 55 16.73 24.50 8.57
C GLU A 55 16.03 23.23 9.07
N ALA A 56 14.80 23.00 8.60
CA ALA A 56 14.04 21.80 8.96
C ALA A 56 14.70 20.51 8.46
N MET A 57 15.23 20.52 7.25
CA MET A 57 15.98 19.39 6.69
C MET A 57 17.31 19.18 7.41
N TYR A 58 18.03 20.24 7.79
CA TYR A 58 19.25 20.13 8.57
C TYR A 58 18.99 19.49 9.95
N LYS A 59 17.95 19.95 10.66
CA LYS A 59 17.53 19.31 11.91
C LYS A 59 17.14 17.85 11.70
N ARG A 60 16.46 17.53 10.60
CA ARG A 60 16.09 16.14 10.24
C ARG A 60 17.35 15.28 10.04
N MET A 61 18.37 15.78 9.37
CA MET A 61 19.63 15.07 9.17
C MET A 61 20.32 14.75 10.50
N ILE A 62 20.38 15.73 11.41
CA ILE A 62 20.94 15.51 12.77
C ILE A 62 20.17 14.41 13.50
N LEU A 63 18.83 14.46 13.49
CA LEU A 63 17.97 13.47 14.17
C LEU A 63 18.12 12.05 13.64
N SER A 64 18.38 11.89 12.35
CA SER A 64 18.56 10.58 11.70
C SER A 64 20.03 10.15 11.58
N ASN A 65 20.96 10.96 12.08
CA ASN A 65 22.41 10.79 11.88
C ASN A 65 22.79 10.65 10.40
N ASP A 66 22.19 11.50 9.57
CA ASP A 66 22.42 11.55 8.12
C ASP A 66 23.22 12.78 7.71
N ASN A 67 23.68 12.77 6.48
CA ASN A 67 24.24 13.92 5.77
C ASN A 67 23.59 14.03 4.38
N LEU A 68 23.96 15.01 3.57
CA LEU A 68 23.39 15.25 2.25
C LEU A 68 23.49 14.05 1.29
N TYR A 69 24.50 13.18 1.47
CA TYR A 69 24.71 11.99 0.63
C TYR A 69 23.92 10.78 1.12
N THR A 70 23.63 10.69 2.40
CA THR A 70 22.97 9.52 3.01
C THR A 70 21.49 9.74 3.29
N LEU A 71 21.04 11.00 3.28
CA LEU A 71 19.65 11.37 3.57
C LEU A 71 18.70 10.77 2.54
N PRO A 72 17.78 9.87 2.93
CA PRO A 72 16.77 9.35 2.02
C PRO A 72 15.78 10.44 1.60
N LEU A 73 15.40 10.45 0.32
CA LEU A 73 14.46 11.45 -0.23
C LEU A 73 13.01 11.24 0.20
N THR A 74 12.67 10.07 0.72
CA THR A 74 11.29 9.70 1.10
C THR A 74 11.27 8.92 2.40
N SER A 75 10.12 8.90 3.09
CA SER A 75 9.93 8.05 4.29
C SER A 75 10.17 6.57 4.00
N THR A 76 9.73 6.08 2.84
CA THR A 76 10.01 4.71 2.40
C THR A 76 11.49 4.45 2.17
N GLY A 77 12.26 5.46 1.80
CA GLY A 77 13.72 5.37 1.65
C GLY A 77 14.44 5.04 2.95
N TYR A 78 14.00 5.61 4.07
CA TYR A 78 14.54 5.27 5.40
C TYR A 78 14.29 3.80 5.73
N VAL A 79 13.05 3.36 5.61
CA VAL A 79 12.68 1.97 5.90
C VAL A 79 13.40 1.00 4.96
N ARG A 80 13.48 1.31 3.68
CA ARG A 80 14.20 0.50 2.69
C ARG A 80 15.69 0.36 3.05
N ARG A 81 16.35 1.44 3.46
CA ARG A 81 17.73 1.42 3.91
C ARG A 81 17.93 0.50 5.12
N GLU A 82 17.12 0.66 6.15
CA GLU A 82 17.21 -0.16 7.36
C GLU A 82 16.87 -1.63 7.07
N THR A 83 15.81 -1.88 6.31
CA THR A 83 15.42 -3.23 5.91
C THR A 83 16.50 -3.92 5.07
N LYS A 84 17.05 -3.22 4.06
CA LYS A 84 18.13 -3.76 3.23
C LYS A 84 19.36 -4.13 4.08
N LYS A 85 19.73 -3.29 5.04
CA LYS A 85 20.84 -3.55 5.96
C LYS A 85 20.56 -4.78 6.85
N ALA A 86 19.39 -4.85 7.47
CA ALA A 86 19.02 -5.95 8.35
C ALA A 86 18.86 -7.28 7.60
N MET A 87 18.28 -7.24 6.40
CA MET A 87 17.99 -8.44 5.61
C MET A 87 19.15 -8.91 4.74
N TYR A 88 20.26 -8.18 4.66
CA TYR A 88 21.36 -8.47 3.74
C TYR A 88 21.87 -9.93 3.82
N GLY A 89 22.17 -10.40 5.03
CA GLY A 89 22.67 -11.76 5.23
C GLY A 89 21.61 -12.83 4.94
N TRP A 90 20.35 -12.58 5.27
CA TRP A 90 19.25 -13.48 4.99
C TRP A 90 18.96 -13.56 3.49
N SER A 91 18.85 -12.45 2.80
CA SER A 91 18.56 -12.39 1.35
C SER A 91 19.60 -13.11 0.51
N ARG A 92 20.88 -13.03 0.90
CA ARG A 92 21.96 -13.76 0.20
C ARG A 92 21.85 -15.28 0.30
N LYS A 93 21.35 -15.77 1.46
CA LYS A 93 21.18 -17.22 1.71
C LYS A 93 19.91 -17.79 1.08
N HIS A 94 18.90 -16.94 0.82
CA HIS A 94 17.57 -17.38 0.39
C HIS A 94 17.18 -16.76 -0.96
N LYS A 95 18.12 -16.68 -1.88
CA LYS A 95 17.86 -16.12 -3.23
C LYS A 95 16.82 -16.90 -4.02
N ASP A 96 16.73 -18.18 -3.77
CA ASP A 96 15.81 -19.12 -4.41
C ASP A 96 14.33 -18.90 -4.04
N ILE A 97 14.06 -18.13 -2.99
CA ILE A 97 12.67 -17.80 -2.59
C ILE A 97 12.03 -16.76 -3.52
N PHE A 98 12.83 -15.96 -4.24
CA PHE A 98 12.30 -14.95 -5.13
C PHE A 98 11.52 -15.59 -6.29
N PRO A 99 10.35 -15.03 -6.63
CA PRO A 99 9.52 -15.55 -7.70
C PRO A 99 10.20 -15.39 -9.07
N THR A 100 9.90 -16.32 -9.97
CA THR A 100 10.17 -16.11 -11.41
C THR A 100 9.26 -14.99 -11.92
N ILE A 101 9.55 -14.45 -13.11
CA ILE A 101 8.74 -13.39 -13.70
C ILE A 101 7.28 -13.82 -13.91
N ASP A 102 7.03 -15.05 -14.31
CA ASP A 102 5.67 -15.58 -14.52
C ASP A 102 4.88 -15.62 -13.21
N VAL A 103 5.50 -16.13 -12.14
CA VAL A 103 4.90 -16.14 -10.80
C VAL A 103 4.71 -14.71 -10.28
N PHE A 104 5.67 -13.80 -10.54
CA PHE A 104 5.54 -12.41 -10.16
C PHE A 104 4.33 -11.75 -10.84
N ASN A 105 4.12 -11.99 -12.13
CA ASN A 105 2.96 -11.50 -12.87
C ASN A 105 1.64 -12.03 -12.29
N LEU A 106 1.59 -13.31 -11.95
CA LEU A 106 0.42 -13.89 -11.28
C LEU A 106 0.15 -13.28 -9.90
N LEU A 107 1.21 -13.00 -9.13
CA LEU A 107 1.09 -12.30 -7.85
C LEU A 107 0.57 -10.87 -8.02
N GLU A 108 0.99 -10.15 -9.08
CA GLU A 108 0.44 -8.84 -9.42
C GLU A 108 -1.03 -8.91 -9.83
N GLU A 109 -1.43 -9.93 -10.59
CA GLU A 109 -2.84 -10.18 -10.91
C GLU A 109 -3.69 -10.44 -9.65
N ALA A 110 -3.18 -11.27 -8.75
CA ALA A 110 -3.84 -11.61 -7.49
C ALA A 110 -3.83 -10.48 -6.46
N PHE A 111 -2.88 -9.53 -6.56
CA PHE A 111 -2.74 -8.46 -5.58
C PHE A 111 -4.01 -7.61 -5.47
N ARG A 112 -4.47 -7.45 -4.25
CA ARG A 112 -5.62 -6.62 -3.89
C ARG A 112 -5.21 -5.60 -2.84
N GLY A 113 -5.67 -4.37 -2.98
CA GLY A 113 -5.55 -3.34 -1.94
C GLY A 113 -6.53 -3.61 -0.80
N GLY A 114 -6.55 -2.70 0.18
CA GLY A 114 -7.56 -2.73 1.24
C GLY A 114 -8.97 -2.65 0.65
N ASP A 115 -9.89 -3.40 1.23
CA ASP A 115 -11.29 -3.35 0.85
C ASP A 115 -11.97 -2.14 1.49
N THR A 116 -12.52 -1.27 0.65
CA THR A 116 -13.31 -0.12 1.09
C THR A 116 -14.66 -0.22 0.40
N HIS A 117 -15.71 -0.40 1.20
CA HIS A 117 -17.06 -0.58 0.71
C HIS A 117 -18.06 0.14 1.62
N ALA A 118 -19.02 0.83 1.00
CA ALA A 118 -20.18 1.37 1.69
C ALA A 118 -21.40 0.52 1.37
N ASN A 119 -22.21 0.18 2.36
CA ASN A 119 -23.44 -0.55 2.12
C ASN A 119 -24.38 0.28 1.25
N ARG A 120 -24.69 -0.20 0.05
CA ARG A 120 -25.50 0.50 -0.98
C ARG A 120 -26.91 0.88 -0.50
N TYR A 121 -27.47 0.11 0.42
CA TYR A 121 -28.82 0.36 0.94
C TYR A 121 -28.89 1.57 1.86
N TYR A 122 -27.73 2.01 2.39
CA TYR A 122 -27.62 3.18 3.24
C TYR A 122 -26.89 4.35 2.56
N SER A 123 -26.46 4.17 1.31
CA SER A 123 -25.81 5.23 0.53
C SER A 123 -26.77 6.41 0.34
N GLY A 124 -26.30 7.63 0.68
CA GLY A 124 -27.13 8.84 0.64
C GLY A 124 -28.13 8.98 1.78
N THR A 125 -28.20 8.03 2.71
CA THR A 125 -29.09 8.09 3.87
C THR A 125 -28.36 8.74 5.04
N VAL A 126 -28.99 9.77 5.64
CA VAL A 126 -28.52 10.35 6.89
C VAL A 126 -29.11 9.54 8.04
N ILE A 127 -28.27 8.79 8.75
CA ILE A 127 -28.69 8.05 9.95
C ILE A 127 -28.62 9.03 11.11
N GLN A 128 -29.79 9.48 11.59
CA GLN A 128 -29.90 10.36 12.76
C GLN A 128 -30.31 9.55 14.00
N ALA A 129 -29.75 9.94 15.14
CA ALA A 129 -30.29 9.49 16.42
C ALA A 129 -31.67 10.12 16.60
N ASP A 130 -32.71 9.30 16.60
CA ASP A 130 -34.05 9.76 16.97
C ASP A 130 -34.05 10.09 18.47
N GLY A 131 -34.50 11.30 18.85
CA GLY A 131 -34.33 11.89 20.18
C GLY A 131 -34.85 11.08 21.38
N LYS A 132 -35.30 9.85 21.16
CA LYS A 132 -35.77 8.88 22.19
C LYS A 132 -35.06 7.53 22.17
N LYS A 133 -34.30 7.20 21.12
CA LYS A 133 -33.42 6.01 21.04
C LYS A 133 -32.08 6.44 20.46
N ILE A 134 -31.06 6.41 21.29
CA ILE A 134 -29.70 6.50 20.82
C ILE A 134 -29.41 5.18 20.09
N LEU A 135 -29.67 5.15 18.80
CA LEU A 135 -29.04 4.15 17.91
C LEU A 135 -27.56 4.48 17.88
N GLY A 136 -26.77 3.84 18.72
CA GLY A 136 -25.36 4.07 18.80
C GLY A 136 -24.70 3.68 17.47
N ILE A 137 -24.12 4.63 16.78
CA ILE A 137 -23.20 4.33 15.67
C ILE A 137 -21.86 3.99 16.30
N GLY A 138 -21.46 2.72 16.22
CA GLY A 138 -20.15 2.26 16.68
C GLY A 138 -19.10 2.46 15.58
N SER A 139 -17.95 3.05 15.93
CA SER A 139 -16.75 3.04 15.10
C SER A 139 -15.72 2.11 15.73
N TYR A 140 -15.27 1.12 14.97
CA TYR A 140 -14.29 0.14 15.43
C TYR A 140 -13.02 0.26 14.57
N ASP A 141 -11.87 0.40 15.22
CA ASP A 141 -10.56 0.43 14.56
C ASP A 141 -9.63 -0.62 15.16
N ARG A 142 -8.95 -1.37 14.31
CA ARG A 142 -7.92 -2.32 14.73
C ARG A 142 -6.58 -1.60 14.82
N SER A 143 -6.08 -1.43 16.02
CA SER A 143 -4.81 -0.75 16.26
C SER A 143 -3.65 -1.44 15.52
N SER A 144 -3.02 -0.68 14.60
CA SER A 144 -1.82 -1.14 13.87
C SER A 144 -2.01 -2.48 13.14
N SER A 145 -3.13 -2.66 12.44
CA SER A 145 -3.51 -3.92 11.77
C SER A 145 -2.39 -4.50 10.89
N TYR A 146 -1.79 -3.71 9.99
CA TYR A 146 -0.73 -4.20 9.10
C TYR A 146 0.55 -4.61 9.84
N PRO A 147 1.08 -3.84 10.80
CA PRO A 147 2.19 -4.29 11.63
C PRO A 147 1.91 -5.58 12.41
N ASP A 148 0.69 -5.75 12.92
CA ASP A 148 0.28 -6.98 13.61
C ASP A 148 0.35 -8.19 12.69
N VAL A 149 -0.16 -8.08 11.46
CA VAL A 149 -0.06 -9.14 10.45
C VAL A 149 1.40 -9.46 10.13
N VAL A 150 2.26 -8.46 9.92
CA VAL A 150 3.69 -8.66 9.64
C VAL A 150 4.40 -9.41 10.77
N LEU A 151 4.04 -9.12 12.03
CA LEU A 151 4.70 -9.72 13.19
C LEU A 151 4.20 -11.11 13.54
N ASN A 152 2.91 -11.38 13.35
CA ASN A 152 2.23 -12.53 13.95
C ASN A 152 1.69 -13.54 12.93
N CYS A 153 1.50 -13.14 11.67
CA CYS A 153 1.00 -14.07 10.64
C CYS A 153 2.14 -14.81 9.92
N VAL A 154 1.74 -15.82 9.16
CA VAL A 154 2.61 -16.60 8.29
C VAL A 154 2.46 -16.15 6.84
N PHE A 155 3.52 -16.33 6.07
CA PHE A 155 3.63 -15.88 4.68
C PHE A 155 4.21 -17.01 3.81
N PRO A 156 4.02 -16.99 2.49
CA PRO A 156 4.71 -17.90 1.59
C PRO A 156 6.23 -17.72 1.70
N MET A 157 6.94 -18.68 2.29
CA MET A 157 8.36 -18.56 2.63
C MET A 157 9.25 -19.53 1.84
N THR A 158 8.72 -20.16 0.82
CA THR A 158 9.50 -20.95 -0.16
C THR A 158 9.14 -20.52 -1.58
N ARG A 159 9.96 -20.88 -2.54
CA ARG A 159 9.65 -20.63 -3.95
C ARG A 159 8.30 -21.24 -4.31
N PHE A 160 7.50 -20.51 -5.07
CA PHE A 160 6.29 -21.06 -5.68
C PHE A 160 6.65 -22.08 -6.76
N VAL A 161 6.09 -23.27 -6.66
CA VAL A 161 6.32 -24.37 -7.59
C VAL A 161 5.02 -24.67 -8.32
N TYR A 162 5.09 -24.74 -9.65
CA TYR A 162 3.95 -25.12 -10.48
C TYR A 162 3.52 -26.56 -10.20
N ILE A 163 2.24 -26.79 -9.99
CA ILE A 163 1.65 -28.10 -9.68
C ILE A 163 0.52 -28.51 -10.63
N GLY A 164 0.33 -27.77 -11.71
CA GLY A 164 -0.71 -28.03 -12.70
C GLY A 164 -2.09 -27.56 -12.28
N SER A 165 -3.11 -28.15 -12.88
CA SER A 165 -4.51 -27.99 -12.52
C SER A 165 -4.84 -28.90 -11.34
N ILE A 166 -5.62 -28.39 -10.37
CA ILE A 166 -6.08 -29.12 -9.19
C ILE A 166 -7.59 -28.93 -9.00
N THR A 167 -8.20 -29.77 -8.18
CA THR A 167 -9.62 -29.65 -7.82
C THR A 167 -9.83 -28.80 -6.56
N GLU A 168 -11.06 -28.35 -6.31
CA GLU A 168 -11.39 -27.66 -5.03
C GLU A 168 -11.07 -28.52 -3.81
N ASN A 169 -11.34 -29.83 -3.86
CA ASN A 169 -11.00 -30.76 -2.78
C ASN A 169 -9.49 -30.85 -2.50
N ASP A 170 -8.67 -30.58 -3.49
CA ASP A 170 -7.21 -30.58 -3.31
C ASP A 170 -6.73 -29.30 -2.64
N ILE A 171 -7.45 -28.18 -2.79
CA ILE A 171 -7.15 -26.94 -2.07
C ILE A 171 -7.17 -27.24 -0.56
N GLU A 172 -8.28 -27.74 -0.03
CA GLU A 172 -8.45 -28.01 1.40
C GLU A 172 -7.35 -28.93 1.94
N LYS A 173 -7.06 -30.04 1.24
CA LYS A 173 -5.98 -30.96 1.63
C LYS A 173 -4.60 -30.29 1.65
N LYS A 174 -4.36 -29.31 0.78
CA LYS A 174 -3.10 -28.57 0.74
C LYS A 174 -3.02 -27.53 1.85
N LEU A 175 -4.10 -26.83 2.15
CA LEU A 175 -4.20 -25.90 3.26
C LEU A 175 -3.95 -26.59 4.60
N ASP A 176 -4.54 -27.76 4.82
CA ASP A 176 -4.32 -28.60 6.01
C ASP A 176 -2.84 -29.00 6.19
N ARG A 177 -2.07 -29.03 5.10
CA ARG A 177 -0.62 -29.30 5.10
C ARG A 177 0.24 -28.02 5.21
N GLY A 178 -0.36 -26.87 5.50
CA GLY A 178 0.34 -25.59 5.62
C GLY A 178 0.92 -25.06 4.30
N LYS A 179 0.26 -25.37 3.18
CA LYS A 179 0.65 -24.84 1.87
C LYS A 179 -0.04 -23.51 1.59
N ALA A 180 0.72 -22.57 1.05
CA ALA A 180 0.20 -21.36 0.42
C ALA A 180 -0.04 -21.64 -1.07
N LEU A 181 -1.17 -21.20 -1.59
CA LEU A 181 -1.54 -21.42 -2.98
C LEU A 181 -1.74 -20.09 -3.70
N LEU A 182 -1.34 -20.10 -4.97
CA LEU A 182 -1.60 -19.03 -5.95
C LEU A 182 -2.14 -19.68 -7.20
N PHE A 183 -3.34 -19.32 -7.64
CA PHE A 183 -3.96 -20.01 -8.76
C PHE A 183 -4.89 -19.16 -9.59
N ARG A 184 -5.01 -19.52 -10.84
CA ARG A 184 -5.97 -18.96 -11.79
C ARG A 184 -7.19 -19.88 -11.83
N CYS A 185 -8.39 -19.28 -11.74
CA CYS A 185 -9.63 -20.01 -11.74
C CYS A 185 -10.68 -19.41 -12.67
N LYS A 186 -11.59 -20.28 -13.12
CA LYS A 186 -12.82 -19.95 -13.83
C LYS A 186 -13.99 -20.32 -12.92
N ILE A 187 -14.89 -19.37 -12.75
CA ILE A 187 -16.05 -19.53 -11.86
C ILE A 187 -17.32 -19.32 -12.67
N THR A 188 -18.26 -20.25 -12.55
CA THR A 188 -19.56 -20.15 -13.21
C THR A 188 -20.68 -19.97 -12.21
N GLY A 189 -21.61 -19.05 -12.50
CA GLY A 189 -22.79 -18.79 -11.68
C GLY A 189 -22.47 -18.32 -10.28
N ILE A 190 -21.50 -17.38 -10.17
CA ILE A 190 -21.13 -16.77 -8.90
C ILE A 190 -22.19 -15.78 -8.43
N GLU A 191 -22.55 -15.82 -7.15
CA GLU A 191 -23.52 -14.92 -6.55
C GLU A 191 -23.19 -14.70 -5.08
N GLN A 192 -23.24 -13.44 -4.62
CA GLN A 192 -23.08 -13.08 -3.21
C GLN A 192 -24.16 -13.72 -2.34
N ILE A 193 -23.76 -14.32 -1.22
CA ILE A 193 -24.67 -15.02 -0.30
C ILE A 193 -25.55 -14.02 0.42
N ASP A 194 -24.95 -13.07 1.14
CA ASP A 194 -25.67 -12.03 1.87
C ASP A 194 -25.65 -10.72 1.09
N LYS A 195 -26.78 -10.44 0.43
CA LYS A 195 -26.94 -9.24 -0.40
C LYS A 195 -27.17 -7.95 0.39
N PHE A 196 -27.50 -8.05 1.67
CA PHE A 196 -27.88 -6.89 2.47
C PHE A 196 -26.75 -6.43 3.42
N TYR A 197 -26.17 -7.35 4.18
CA TYR A 197 -25.11 -7.04 5.14
C TYR A 197 -23.71 -7.37 4.64
N GLY A 198 -23.59 -8.29 3.70
CA GLY A 198 -22.30 -8.71 3.14
C GLY A 198 -21.67 -7.63 2.27
N ALA A 199 -20.37 -7.41 2.43
CA ALA A 199 -19.59 -6.59 1.52
C ALA A 199 -19.04 -7.47 0.39
N PRO A 200 -19.31 -7.15 -0.90
CA PRO A 200 -18.81 -7.96 -2.01
C PRO A 200 -17.29 -7.85 -2.10
N TYR A 201 -16.62 -9.00 -2.00
CA TYR A 201 -15.17 -9.06 -1.95
C TYR A 201 -14.51 -8.94 -3.33
N MET A 202 -15.09 -9.56 -4.35
CA MET A 202 -14.47 -9.69 -5.66
C MET A 202 -14.47 -8.39 -6.46
N SER A 203 -13.29 -7.83 -6.70
CA SER A 203 -13.14 -6.61 -7.53
C SER A 203 -13.27 -6.94 -9.02
N TYR A 204 -14.14 -6.24 -9.73
CA TYR A 204 -14.32 -6.37 -11.17
C TYR A 204 -13.02 -6.12 -11.95
N SER A 205 -12.23 -5.14 -11.54
CA SER A 205 -10.96 -4.79 -12.20
C SER A 205 -9.88 -5.88 -12.11
N LYS A 206 -10.07 -6.88 -11.23
CA LYS A 206 -9.19 -8.06 -11.08
C LYS A 206 -9.73 -9.31 -11.75
N CYS A 207 -10.80 -9.15 -12.52
CA CYS A 207 -11.47 -10.23 -13.24
C CYS A 207 -11.30 -10.05 -14.73
N ARG A 208 -11.38 -11.17 -15.47
CA ARG A 208 -11.33 -11.24 -16.92
C ARG A 208 -12.53 -12.01 -17.42
N ASN A 209 -12.91 -11.80 -18.68
CA ASN A 209 -13.97 -12.55 -19.36
C ASN A 209 -15.28 -12.62 -18.56
N VAL A 210 -15.62 -11.50 -17.88
CA VAL A 210 -16.83 -11.43 -17.05
C VAL A 210 -18.06 -11.33 -17.96
N THR A 211 -19.07 -12.16 -17.67
CA THR A 211 -20.33 -12.14 -18.44
C THR A 211 -21.55 -12.03 -17.52
N ARG A 212 -22.54 -11.22 -17.93
CA ARG A 212 -23.81 -10.99 -17.23
C ARG A 212 -23.64 -10.67 -15.75
N GLU A 213 -22.72 -9.73 -15.50
CA GLU A 213 -22.39 -9.29 -14.15
C GLU A 213 -23.42 -8.30 -13.59
N THR A 214 -23.59 -8.35 -12.28
CA THR A 214 -24.19 -7.29 -11.47
C THR A 214 -23.12 -6.74 -10.55
N LEU A 215 -22.92 -5.43 -10.59
CA LEU A 215 -21.87 -4.75 -9.84
C LEU A 215 -22.43 -3.84 -8.75
N ASP A 216 -21.67 -3.69 -7.68
CA ASP A 216 -21.84 -2.64 -6.68
C ASP A 216 -20.50 -2.00 -6.38
N ASN A 217 -20.38 -0.71 -6.69
CA ASN A 217 -19.16 0.09 -6.48
C ASN A 217 -17.88 -0.61 -7.00
N GLY A 218 -17.95 -1.18 -8.23
CA GLY A 218 -16.83 -1.89 -8.85
C GLY A 218 -16.54 -3.28 -8.28
N ARG A 219 -17.45 -3.83 -7.46
CA ARG A 219 -17.40 -5.18 -6.93
C ARG A 219 -18.48 -6.05 -7.56
N ILE A 220 -18.17 -7.32 -7.74
CA ILE A 220 -19.10 -8.30 -8.34
C ILE A 220 -20.08 -8.78 -7.28
N LEU A 221 -21.38 -8.54 -7.50
CA LEU A 221 -22.46 -9.15 -6.71
C LEU A 221 -22.84 -10.51 -7.27
N SER A 222 -22.88 -10.62 -8.59
CA SER A 222 -23.16 -11.86 -9.31
C SER A 222 -22.58 -11.80 -10.72
N ALA A 223 -22.22 -12.94 -11.28
CA ALA A 223 -21.88 -13.09 -12.69
C ALA A 223 -22.20 -14.51 -13.18
N GLU A 224 -22.49 -14.66 -14.47
CA GLU A 224 -22.66 -15.98 -15.07
C GLU A 224 -21.32 -16.70 -15.23
N TYR A 225 -20.28 -15.94 -15.60
CA TYR A 225 -18.92 -16.44 -15.75
C TYR A 225 -17.90 -15.36 -15.37
N VAL A 226 -16.79 -15.80 -14.78
CA VAL A 226 -15.66 -14.91 -14.44
C VAL A 226 -14.36 -15.71 -14.37
N GLU A 227 -13.27 -15.11 -14.84
CA GLU A 227 -11.92 -15.60 -14.65
C GLU A 227 -11.15 -14.66 -13.73
N THR A 228 -10.38 -15.19 -12.80
CA THR A 228 -9.54 -14.39 -11.89
C THR A 228 -8.35 -15.17 -11.40
N THR A 229 -7.32 -14.44 -10.94
CA THR A 229 -6.18 -15.01 -10.22
C THR A 229 -6.32 -14.67 -8.75
N ILE A 230 -6.22 -15.66 -7.89
CA ILE A 230 -6.44 -15.52 -6.45
C ILE A 230 -5.44 -16.35 -5.65
N THR A 231 -5.31 -16.00 -4.38
CA THR A 231 -4.60 -16.77 -3.37
C THR A 231 -5.58 -17.68 -2.61
N ASP A 232 -5.04 -18.62 -1.84
CA ASP A 232 -5.82 -19.43 -0.90
C ASP A 232 -6.57 -18.57 0.14
N ILE A 233 -6.00 -17.45 0.54
CA ILE A 233 -6.68 -16.51 1.48
C ILE A 233 -7.90 -15.88 0.80
N ASP A 234 -7.76 -15.44 -0.46
CA ASP A 234 -8.90 -14.93 -1.24
C ASP A 234 -9.98 -16.00 -1.39
N TYR A 235 -9.59 -17.24 -1.67
CA TYR A 235 -10.52 -18.37 -1.81
C TYR A 235 -11.33 -18.60 -0.53
N GLU A 236 -10.68 -18.61 0.63
CA GLU A 236 -11.36 -18.77 1.92
C GLU A 236 -12.33 -17.62 2.24
N ILE A 237 -12.00 -16.40 1.84
CA ILE A 237 -12.91 -15.25 1.96
C ILE A 237 -14.09 -15.42 1.00
N MET A 238 -13.81 -15.80 -0.25
CA MET A 238 -14.84 -16.00 -1.26
C MET A 238 -15.82 -17.11 -0.89
N LYS A 239 -15.37 -18.19 -0.29
CA LYS A 239 -16.26 -19.25 0.22
C LYS A 239 -17.28 -18.76 1.25
N ARG A 240 -16.96 -17.73 2.00
CA ARG A 240 -17.86 -17.13 3.00
C ARG A 240 -18.84 -16.13 2.41
N GLU A 241 -18.38 -15.43 1.36
CA GLU A 241 -19.13 -14.31 0.77
C GLU A 241 -19.96 -14.71 -0.45
N TYR A 242 -19.58 -15.78 -1.15
CA TYR A 242 -20.19 -16.18 -2.42
C TYR A 242 -20.57 -17.66 -2.43
N LYS A 243 -21.55 -17.96 -3.26
CA LYS A 243 -21.83 -19.30 -3.78
C LYS A 243 -21.58 -19.33 -5.28
N TRP A 244 -21.21 -20.48 -5.82
CA TRP A 244 -21.01 -20.71 -7.24
C TRP A 244 -21.52 -22.07 -7.68
N LYS A 245 -21.76 -22.22 -8.99
CA LYS A 245 -22.22 -23.49 -9.60
C LYS A 245 -21.05 -24.36 -10.03
N GLY A 246 -19.96 -23.74 -10.45
CA GLY A 246 -18.76 -24.44 -10.88
C GLY A 246 -17.52 -23.59 -10.59
N PHE A 247 -16.44 -24.29 -10.21
CA PHE A 247 -15.14 -23.72 -9.90
C PHE A 247 -14.06 -24.61 -10.53
N GLU A 248 -13.33 -24.09 -11.51
CA GLU A 248 -12.27 -24.77 -12.23
C GLU A 248 -10.95 -24.08 -12.00
N ILE A 249 -9.94 -24.79 -11.52
CA ILE A 249 -8.58 -24.28 -11.36
C ILE A 249 -7.77 -24.70 -12.58
N THR A 250 -7.34 -23.71 -13.37
CA THR A 250 -6.63 -23.97 -14.62
C THR A 250 -5.12 -24.03 -14.44
N GLU A 251 -4.59 -23.35 -13.43
CA GLU A 251 -3.16 -23.19 -13.16
C GLU A 251 -2.98 -22.96 -11.66
N CYS A 252 -2.07 -23.70 -11.04
CA CYS A 252 -1.82 -23.61 -9.62
C CYS A 252 -0.35 -23.70 -9.29
N TYR A 253 0.08 -22.87 -8.35
CA TYR A 253 1.41 -22.86 -7.75
C TYR A 253 1.28 -23.02 -6.24
N GLU A 254 2.21 -23.74 -5.63
CA GLU A 254 2.27 -23.91 -4.18
C GLU A 254 3.59 -23.41 -3.59
N SER A 255 3.50 -22.86 -2.39
CA SER A 255 4.61 -22.52 -1.51
C SER A 255 4.36 -23.11 -0.12
N LYS A 256 5.29 -22.96 0.81
CA LYS A 256 5.09 -23.32 2.22
C LYS A 256 4.96 -22.07 3.06
N TYR A 257 3.99 -22.05 3.95
CA TYR A 257 3.85 -21.02 4.95
C TYR A 257 4.96 -21.05 6.00
N GLY A 258 5.38 -19.87 6.42
CA GLY A 258 6.33 -19.67 7.52
C GLY A 258 6.31 -18.24 8.01
N PRO A 259 6.88 -17.95 9.17
CA PRO A 259 6.98 -16.59 9.68
C PRO A 259 7.97 -15.78 8.85
N LEU A 260 7.76 -14.47 8.77
CA LEU A 260 8.74 -13.55 8.18
C LEU A 260 10.07 -13.60 8.96
N PRO A 261 11.20 -13.31 8.30
CA PRO A 261 12.52 -13.34 8.93
C PRO A 261 12.61 -12.42 10.13
N GLU A 262 13.21 -12.90 11.23
CA GLU A 262 13.37 -12.11 12.46
C GLU A 262 14.08 -10.76 12.27
N PRO A 263 15.10 -10.61 11.39
CA PRO A 263 15.68 -9.28 11.13
C PRO A 263 14.65 -8.28 10.57
N LEU A 264 13.70 -8.72 9.74
CA LEU A 264 12.62 -7.88 9.23
C LEU A 264 11.60 -7.56 10.33
N LYS A 265 11.14 -8.57 11.06
CA LYS A 265 10.22 -8.40 12.18
C LYS A 265 10.78 -7.47 13.26
N GLY A 266 12.08 -7.53 13.51
CA GLY A 266 12.79 -6.65 14.45
C GLY A 266 12.65 -5.16 14.12
N ILE A 267 12.68 -4.80 12.82
CA ILE A 267 12.46 -3.41 12.38
C ILE A 267 11.04 -2.96 12.69
N PHE A 268 10.04 -3.80 12.38
CA PHE A 268 8.63 -3.48 12.67
C PHE A 268 8.37 -3.36 14.18
N ARG A 269 8.95 -4.26 15.00
CA ARG A 269 8.85 -4.17 16.46
C ARG A 269 9.44 -2.85 16.94
N LYS A 270 10.65 -2.49 16.48
CA LYS A 270 11.29 -1.23 16.85
C LYS A 270 10.38 -0.04 16.56
N TYR A 271 9.91 0.12 15.33
CA TYR A 271 9.04 1.24 14.96
C TYR A 271 7.73 1.25 15.74
N TYR A 272 7.16 0.07 16.03
CA TYR A 272 5.95 -0.05 16.83
C TYR A 272 6.17 0.38 18.27
N THR A 273 7.25 -0.09 18.90
CA THR A 273 7.63 0.26 20.27
C THR A 273 7.91 1.75 20.39
N ASP A 274 8.79 2.27 19.53
CA ASP A 274 9.13 3.70 19.49
C ASP A 274 7.88 4.58 19.36
N LYS A 275 6.97 4.21 18.43
CA LYS A 275 5.68 4.91 18.27
C LYS A 275 4.82 4.83 19.52
N THR A 276 4.77 3.68 20.18
CA THR A 276 3.86 3.45 21.32
C THR A 276 4.34 4.20 22.56
N GLU A 277 5.64 4.21 22.82
CA GLU A 277 6.27 4.94 23.92
C GLU A 277 6.10 6.46 23.81
N LEU A 278 6.07 6.98 22.57
CA LEU A 278 5.92 8.41 22.31
C LEU A 278 4.45 8.87 22.29
N LYS A 279 3.49 7.94 22.32
CA LYS A 279 2.07 8.28 22.20
C LYS A 279 1.56 9.08 23.40
N GLY A 280 1.00 10.27 23.11
CA GLY A 280 0.39 11.14 24.12
C GLY A 280 1.38 12.09 24.82
N ILE A 281 2.67 12.04 24.48
CA ILE A 281 3.67 12.99 24.99
C ILE A 281 3.70 14.20 24.05
N VAL A 282 3.13 15.33 24.49
CA VAL A 282 2.94 16.54 23.67
C VAL A 282 4.26 17.05 23.12
N GLU A 283 5.32 17.09 23.93
CA GLU A 283 6.65 17.56 23.55
C GLU A 283 7.30 16.68 22.47
N GLN A 284 6.86 15.43 22.35
CA GLN A 284 7.41 14.43 21.43
C GLN A 284 6.46 14.07 20.26
N GLU A 285 5.41 14.84 20.06
CA GLU A 285 4.44 14.58 18.99
C GLU A 285 5.07 14.47 17.59
N LEU A 286 6.12 15.25 17.32
CA LEU A 286 6.89 15.15 16.09
C LEU A 286 7.50 13.76 15.92
N PHE A 287 8.17 13.26 16.95
CA PHE A 287 8.82 11.94 16.92
C PHE A 287 7.79 10.82 16.79
N TYR A 288 6.68 10.91 17.52
CA TYR A 288 5.55 10.01 17.36
C TYR A 288 5.07 9.94 15.89
N ASN A 289 4.84 11.09 15.26
CA ASN A 289 4.39 11.14 13.88
C ASN A 289 5.44 10.60 12.89
N LEU A 290 6.72 10.83 13.15
CA LEU A 290 7.81 10.26 12.33
C LEU A 290 7.85 8.73 12.46
N GLN A 291 7.79 8.17 13.66
CA GLN A 291 7.77 6.71 13.86
C GLN A 291 6.52 6.07 13.26
N LYS A 292 5.36 6.71 13.40
CA LYS A 292 4.13 6.27 12.76
C LYS A 292 4.25 6.27 11.23
N ALA A 293 4.88 7.29 10.64
CA ALA A 293 5.11 7.36 9.20
C ALA A 293 6.09 6.27 8.72
N LEU A 294 7.16 5.97 9.47
CA LEU A 294 8.09 4.89 9.16
C LEU A 294 7.42 3.51 9.24
N LEU A 295 6.63 3.28 10.27
CA LEU A 295 5.86 2.04 10.42
C LEU A 295 4.90 1.82 9.25
N ASN A 296 4.16 2.88 8.86
CA ASN A 296 3.26 2.82 7.71
C ASN A 296 4.01 2.67 6.38
N ALA A 297 5.16 3.33 6.23
CA ALA A 297 6.01 3.19 5.06
C ALA A 297 6.56 1.76 4.90
N GLY A 298 6.73 1.04 6.03
CA GLY A 298 7.22 -0.34 6.04
C GLY A 298 6.32 -1.29 5.25
N TYR A 299 5.03 -1.33 5.55
CA TYR A 299 4.11 -2.16 4.78
C TYR A 299 3.84 -1.59 3.38
N GLY A 300 3.76 -0.26 3.23
CA GLY A 300 3.62 0.39 1.93
C GLY A 300 4.78 0.05 0.97
N MET A 301 6.00 -0.15 1.49
CA MET A 301 7.13 -0.60 0.69
C MET A 301 6.94 -2.04 0.16
N MET A 302 6.30 -2.91 0.93
CA MET A 302 6.08 -4.32 0.54
C MET A 302 5.14 -4.48 -0.64
N VAL A 303 4.25 -3.50 -0.88
CA VAL A 303 3.27 -3.52 -1.98
C VAL A 303 3.72 -2.69 -3.20
N GLN A 304 4.91 -2.11 -3.17
CA GLN A 304 5.45 -1.40 -4.33
C GLN A 304 5.97 -2.40 -5.36
N SER A 305 5.51 -2.29 -6.61
CA SER A 305 6.12 -3.07 -7.70
C SER A 305 7.60 -2.70 -7.85
N PRO A 306 8.51 -3.68 -7.77
CA PRO A 306 9.93 -3.45 -8.06
C PRO A 306 10.18 -3.19 -9.55
N VAL A 307 9.24 -3.61 -10.41
CA VAL A 307 9.32 -3.46 -11.86
C VAL A 307 8.69 -2.14 -12.26
N LYS A 308 9.45 -1.30 -12.95
CA LYS A 308 9.00 0.00 -13.45
C LYS A 308 9.07 0.01 -14.96
N GLN A 309 8.07 0.59 -15.61
CA GLN A 309 8.16 0.92 -17.02
C GLN A 309 9.07 2.13 -17.21
N SER A 310 9.94 2.05 -18.19
CA SER A 310 10.77 3.20 -18.61
C SER A 310 10.11 3.84 -19.82
N LEU A 311 9.99 5.17 -19.79
CA LEU A 311 9.62 5.95 -20.97
C LEU A 311 10.89 6.24 -21.75
N ILE A 312 10.96 5.74 -22.98
CA ILE A 312 12.07 6.04 -23.89
C ILE A 312 11.56 7.11 -24.87
N PHE A 313 12.26 8.25 -24.91
CA PHE A 313 12.01 9.29 -25.86
C PHE A 313 12.80 8.99 -27.12
N THR A 314 12.13 8.79 -28.24
CA THR A 314 12.78 8.63 -29.56
C THR A 314 12.59 9.91 -30.37
N GLU A 315 13.66 10.37 -31.06
CA GLU A 315 13.65 11.54 -31.93
C GLU A 315 12.93 11.31 -33.28
N SER A 316 12.05 10.35 -33.40
CA SER A 316 11.27 10.17 -34.64
C SER A 316 10.20 11.25 -34.76
N ALA A 317 10.15 11.92 -35.91
CA ALA A 317 9.31 13.08 -36.19
C ALA A 317 7.78 12.81 -36.07
N GLU A 318 7.35 11.58 -35.90
CA GLU A 318 5.93 11.20 -35.88
C GLU A 318 5.42 10.75 -34.50
N ASN A 319 6.31 10.32 -33.58
CA ASN A 319 5.92 9.92 -32.24
C ASN A 319 6.97 10.36 -31.21
N ILE A 320 6.61 11.34 -30.41
CA ILE A 320 7.49 11.88 -29.35
C ILE A 320 7.58 10.91 -28.14
N TYR A 321 6.69 9.94 -28.02
CA TYR A 321 6.65 9.00 -26.89
C TYR A 321 6.37 7.59 -27.40
N THR A 322 7.30 6.66 -27.17
CA THR A 322 7.02 5.22 -27.27
C THR A 322 7.22 4.58 -25.90
N VAL A 323 6.27 3.77 -25.48
CA VAL A 323 6.45 2.86 -24.35
C VAL A 323 7.11 1.62 -24.92
N ASP A 324 8.37 1.38 -24.58
CA ASP A 324 9.03 0.12 -24.94
C ASP A 324 8.55 -0.99 -24.01
N GLU A 325 7.60 -1.80 -24.47
CA GLU A 325 7.10 -2.96 -23.75
C GLU A 325 8.13 -4.08 -23.64
N ASN A 326 9.26 -3.97 -24.36
CA ASN A 326 10.33 -4.97 -24.40
C ASN A 326 11.52 -4.65 -23.49
N VAL A 327 11.45 -3.63 -22.64
CA VAL A 327 12.49 -3.43 -21.62
C VAL A 327 12.55 -4.67 -20.75
N SER A 328 13.58 -5.46 -20.93
CA SER A 328 13.77 -6.71 -20.22
C SER A 328 13.80 -6.43 -18.71
N ARG A 329 12.93 -7.08 -17.97
CA ARG A 329 12.84 -6.99 -16.52
C ARG A 329 14.06 -7.61 -15.81
N GLU A 330 15.02 -8.11 -16.57
CA GLU A 330 16.29 -8.70 -16.09
C GLU A 330 17.30 -7.66 -15.61
N THR A 331 17.10 -6.38 -15.94
CA THR A 331 18.03 -5.29 -15.64
C THR A 331 17.79 -4.62 -14.27
N LEU A 332 16.86 -5.10 -13.49
CA LEU A 332 16.54 -4.62 -12.15
C LEU A 332 16.95 -5.64 -11.08
#